data_7df30840d378f3bb3b714fcb0e0b93ab
#
_entry.id   7df30840d378f3bb3b714fcb0e0b93ab
#
_cell.length_a   1.000
_cell.length_b   1.000
_cell.length_c   1.000
_cell.angle_alpha   90.00
_cell.angle_beta   90.00
_cell.angle_gamma   90.00
#
_symmetry.space_group_name_H-M   'P 1'
#
loop_
_entity.id
_entity.type
_entity.pdbx_description
1 polymer ?
#
loop_
_entity_poly.entity_id
_entity_poly.type
_entity_poly.pdbx_seq_one_letter_code
_entity_poly.pdbx_strand_id
1 'polypeptide(L)'
;MPYVDGFIVAVPKKNLEAYTRLSKKCGKVWREYGALDYREWVADDVKVGKLTSFPRSVKLKPGETVVFAWITYKSRAQRDRINAKVMADPRLKEMTDGPPPFDGKRLIYGGFESLVKV
;
A
#
# COMPACT_ATOMS: atom_id res chain seq x y z
N MET A 1 11.79 -13.72 11.75
CA MET A 1 12.04 -13.36 10.33
C MET A 1 11.28 -12.10 10.00
N PRO A 2 11.96 -11.03 9.59
CA PRO A 2 11.28 -9.82 9.16
C PRO A 2 10.31 -10.09 8.01
N TYR A 3 9.23 -9.36 7.99
CA TYR A 3 8.15 -9.58 7.06
C TYR A 3 7.66 -8.25 6.47
N VAL A 4 7.26 -8.24 5.21
CA VAL A 4 6.77 -7.04 4.54
C VAL A 4 5.51 -7.35 3.75
N ASP A 5 4.51 -6.47 3.85
CA ASP A 5 3.42 -6.41 2.90
C ASP A 5 3.79 -5.38 1.85
N GLY A 6 3.79 -5.77 0.58
CA GLY A 6 4.08 -4.89 -0.54
C GLY A 6 2.82 -4.61 -1.35
N PHE A 7 2.72 -3.40 -1.89
CA PHE A 7 1.54 -2.95 -2.63
C PHE A 7 1.95 -2.18 -3.87
N ILE A 8 1.22 -2.38 -4.96
CA ILE A 8 1.31 -1.51 -6.14
C ILE A 8 -0.09 -0.99 -6.41
N VAL A 9 -0.23 0.32 -6.51
CA VAL A 9 -1.52 0.98 -6.60
C VAL A 9 -1.55 1.92 -7.80
N ALA A 10 -2.61 1.85 -8.61
CA ALA A 10 -2.86 2.83 -9.67
C ALA A 10 -3.72 3.96 -9.07
N VAL A 11 -3.20 5.17 -9.05
CA VAL A 11 -3.88 6.33 -8.46
C VAL A 11 -4.08 7.40 -9.51
N PRO A 12 -5.32 7.86 -9.76
CA PRO A 12 -5.53 9.03 -10.61
C PRO A 12 -4.74 10.23 -10.08
N LYS A 13 -3.98 10.90 -10.93
CA LYS A 13 -3.15 12.04 -10.52
C LYS A 13 -3.99 13.11 -9.82
N LYS A 14 -5.21 13.33 -10.27
CA LYS A 14 -6.13 14.29 -9.65
C LYS A 14 -6.52 13.92 -8.21
N ASN A 15 -6.37 12.65 -7.84
CA ASN A 15 -6.71 12.14 -6.50
C ASN A 15 -5.49 11.96 -5.60
N LEU A 16 -4.29 12.30 -6.08
CA LEU A 16 -3.06 12.01 -5.34
C LEU A 16 -3.01 12.69 -3.96
N GLU A 17 -3.51 13.90 -3.85
CA GLU A 17 -3.60 14.61 -2.56
C GLU A 17 -4.54 13.90 -1.59
N ALA A 18 -5.74 13.55 -2.05
CA ALA A 18 -6.72 12.83 -1.23
C ALA A 18 -6.18 11.45 -0.82
N TYR A 19 -5.51 10.75 -1.75
CA TYR A 19 -4.86 9.49 -1.47
C TYR A 19 -3.79 9.64 -0.38
N THR A 20 -2.95 10.67 -0.49
CA THR A 20 -1.89 10.94 0.49
C THR A 20 -2.46 11.19 1.89
N ARG A 21 -3.54 11.97 1.99
CA ARG A 21 -4.20 12.22 3.28
C ARG A 21 -4.77 10.95 3.89
N LEU A 22 -5.44 10.14 3.08
CA LEU A 22 -5.99 8.86 3.53
C LEU A 22 -4.89 7.92 3.99
N SER A 23 -3.83 7.78 3.20
CA SER A 23 -2.69 6.92 3.53
C SER A 23 -2.03 7.32 4.84
N LYS A 24 -1.83 8.61 5.08
CA LYS A 24 -1.26 9.10 6.35
C LYS A 24 -2.10 8.68 7.55
N LYS A 25 -3.42 8.80 7.45
CA LYS A 25 -4.33 8.41 8.53
C LYS A 25 -4.28 6.90 8.77
N CYS A 26 -4.33 6.12 7.71
CA CYS A 26 -4.22 4.66 7.81
C CYS A 26 -2.88 4.24 8.41
N GLY A 27 -1.80 4.84 7.95
CA GLY A 27 -0.45 4.53 8.43
C GLY A 27 -0.28 4.75 9.93
N LYS A 28 -0.89 5.80 10.47
CA LYS A 28 -0.88 6.04 11.92
C LYS A 28 -1.52 4.89 12.69
N VAL A 29 -2.62 4.34 12.19
CA VAL A 29 -3.29 3.21 12.84
C VAL A 29 -2.40 1.97 12.81
N TRP A 30 -1.80 1.63 11.66
CA TRP A 30 -0.86 0.51 11.57
C TRP A 30 0.31 0.67 12.53
N ARG A 31 0.90 1.85 12.59
CA ARG A 31 2.03 2.14 13.47
C ARG A 31 1.66 2.03 14.94
N GLU A 32 0.48 2.50 15.33
CA GLU A 32 -0.01 2.40 16.70
C GLU A 32 -0.14 0.95 17.15
N TYR A 33 -0.55 0.05 16.25
CA TYR A 33 -0.67 -1.38 16.57
C TYR A 33 0.65 -2.13 16.46
N GLY A 34 1.74 -1.46 16.07
CA GLY A 34 3.07 -2.02 16.17
C GLY A 34 3.79 -2.32 14.85
N ALA A 35 3.24 -1.92 13.71
CA ALA A 35 3.98 -2.01 12.46
C ALA A 35 5.30 -1.21 12.57
N LEU A 36 6.39 -1.76 12.06
CA LEU A 36 7.71 -1.15 12.18
C LEU A 36 7.90 0.03 11.26
N ASP A 37 7.34 -0.05 10.05
CA ASP A 37 7.47 0.99 9.03
C ASP A 37 6.24 0.96 8.14
N TYR A 38 5.85 2.12 7.64
CA TYR A 38 4.74 2.29 6.72
C TYR A 38 5.14 3.39 5.76
N ARG A 39 5.41 3.04 4.50
CA ARG A 39 5.88 3.99 3.49
C ARG A 39 5.18 3.82 2.17
N GLU A 40 4.96 4.93 1.50
CA GLU A 40 4.45 4.94 0.14
C GLU A 40 5.31 5.86 -0.72
N TRP A 41 5.55 5.43 -1.96
CA TRP A 41 6.44 6.06 -2.92
C TRP A 41 5.70 6.27 -4.23
N VAL A 42 5.74 7.48 -4.76
CA VAL A 42 5.09 7.78 -6.04
C VAL A 42 6.10 7.63 -7.18
N ALA A 43 5.64 7.11 -8.32
CA ALA A 43 6.50 6.89 -9.49
C ALA A 43 7.15 8.19 -9.97
N ASP A 44 8.43 8.12 -10.26
CA ASP A 44 9.24 9.21 -10.83
C ASP A 44 9.91 8.74 -12.12
N ASP A 45 10.79 7.75 -12.04
CA ASP A 45 11.46 7.18 -13.20
C ASP A 45 11.02 5.73 -13.38
N VAL A 46 9.82 5.54 -13.92
CA VAL A 46 9.23 4.22 -14.12
C VAL A 46 8.73 4.10 -15.55
N LYS A 47 9.33 3.16 -16.30
CA LYS A 47 9.02 2.93 -17.71
C LYS A 47 7.92 1.89 -17.86
N VAL A 48 7.10 2.06 -18.92
CA VAL A 48 6.04 1.12 -19.24
C VAL A 48 6.58 -0.23 -19.72
N GLY A 49 7.74 -0.23 -20.38
CA GLY A 49 8.33 -1.46 -20.90
C GLY A 49 7.47 -2.12 -21.97
N LYS A 50 7.86 -3.34 -22.37
CA LYS A 50 7.15 -4.09 -23.42
C LYS A 50 6.41 -5.28 -22.86
N LEU A 51 7.06 -6.14 -22.11
CA LEU A 51 6.46 -7.37 -21.58
C LEU A 51 5.72 -7.12 -20.26
N THR A 52 6.42 -6.53 -19.31
CA THR A 52 5.85 -6.23 -18.00
C THR A 52 6.53 -4.99 -17.40
N SER A 53 5.93 -4.42 -16.38
CA SER A 53 6.44 -3.23 -15.69
C SER A 53 5.53 -2.94 -14.51
N PHE A 54 5.90 -1.99 -13.67
CA PHE A 54 4.99 -1.52 -12.61
C PHE A 54 3.67 -0.99 -13.21
N PRO A 55 3.67 -0.11 -14.23
CA PRO A 55 2.40 0.32 -14.83
C PRO A 55 1.57 -0.82 -15.40
N ARG A 56 2.21 -1.76 -16.10
CA ARG A 56 1.48 -2.90 -16.70
C ARG A 56 0.87 -3.82 -15.66
N SER A 57 1.54 -3.97 -14.51
CA SER A 57 1.06 -4.86 -13.44
C SER A 57 -0.29 -4.43 -12.89
N VAL A 58 -0.61 -3.15 -12.93
CA VAL A 58 -1.89 -2.61 -12.43
C VAL A 58 -2.77 -2.08 -13.55
N LYS A 59 -2.46 -2.39 -14.80
CA LYS A 59 -3.21 -1.94 -15.99
C LYS A 59 -3.45 -0.43 -15.95
N LEU A 60 -2.38 0.32 -15.80
CA LEU A 60 -2.42 1.77 -15.62
C LEU A 60 -3.17 2.45 -16.77
N LYS A 61 -4.09 3.33 -16.41
CA LYS A 61 -4.89 4.11 -17.36
C LYS A 61 -4.29 5.51 -17.55
N PRO A 62 -4.61 6.19 -18.69
CA PRO A 62 -4.20 7.59 -18.86
C PRO A 62 -4.65 8.44 -17.68
N GLY A 63 -3.79 9.35 -17.23
CA GLY A 63 -4.07 10.22 -16.09
C GLY A 63 -3.80 9.61 -14.73
N GLU A 64 -3.33 8.36 -14.68
CA GLU A 64 -2.97 7.68 -13.43
C GLU A 64 -1.46 7.64 -13.24
N THR A 65 -1.04 7.51 -12.00
CA THR A 65 0.34 7.23 -11.62
C THR A 65 0.40 5.97 -10.77
N VAL A 66 1.61 5.41 -10.61
CA VAL A 66 1.84 4.22 -9.80
C VAL A 66 2.37 4.64 -8.44
N VAL A 67 1.81 4.06 -7.39
CA VAL A 67 2.34 4.17 -6.03
C VAL A 67 2.87 2.79 -5.62
N PHE A 68 4.08 2.76 -5.10
CA PHE A 68 4.73 1.59 -4.53
C PHE A 68 4.76 1.78 -3.02
N ALA A 69 4.22 0.81 -2.27
CA ALA A 69 4.08 0.95 -0.84
C ALA A 69 4.51 -0.30 -0.11
N TRP A 70 4.93 -0.16 1.14
CA TRP A 70 5.18 -1.31 2.00
C TRP A 70 4.87 -1.01 3.45
N ILE A 71 4.57 -2.08 4.17
CA ILE A 71 4.43 -2.06 5.63
C ILE A 71 5.33 -3.18 6.15
N THR A 72 6.23 -2.89 7.08
CA THR A 72 7.15 -3.89 7.61
C THR A 72 6.79 -4.31 9.02
N TYR A 73 7.09 -5.56 9.34
CA TYR A 73 6.77 -6.20 10.61
C TYR A 73 7.94 -7.07 11.08
N LYS A 74 7.97 -7.41 12.36
CA LYS A 74 8.98 -8.32 12.90
C LYS A 74 8.85 -9.72 12.36
N SER A 75 7.61 -10.16 12.08
CA SER A 75 7.32 -11.52 11.63
C SER A 75 5.94 -11.57 10.97
N ARG A 76 5.66 -12.66 10.29
CA ARG A 76 4.33 -12.90 9.75
C ARG A 76 3.26 -12.96 10.85
N ALA A 77 3.59 -13.59 11.98
CA ALA A 77 2.64 -13.67 13.10
C ALA A 77 2.26 -12.28 13.62
N GLN A 78 3.24 -11.37 13.73
CA GLN A 78 2.98 -10.00 14.10
C GLN A 78 2.11 -9.29 13.05
N ARG A 79 2.42 -9.47 11.76
CA ARG A 79 1.62 -8.90 10.67
C ARG A 79 0.16 -9.34 10.77
N ASP A 80 -0.07 -10.63 11.00
CA ASP A 80 -1.42 -11.17 11.07
C ASP A 80 -2.19 -10.57 12.27
N ARG A 81 -1.53 -10.45 13.42
CA ARG A 81 -2.13 -9.83 14.61
C ARG A 81 -2.45 -8.36 14.40
N ILE A 82 -1.51 -7.61 13.83
CA ILE A 82 -1.70 -6.17 13.58
C ILE A 82 -2.83 -5.95 12.59
N ASN A 83 -2.84 -6.70 11.48
CA ASN A 83 -3.91 -6.57 10.48
C ASN A 83 -5.29 -6.89 11.07
N ALA A 84 -5.38 -7.90 11.92
CA ALA A 84 -6.65 -8.23 12.59
C ALA A 84 -7.14 -7.07 13.45
N LYS A 85 -6.24 -6.42 14.20
CA LYS A 85 -6.58 -5.27 15.05
C LYS A 85 -6.96 -4.05 14.23
N VAL A 86 -6.22 -3.78 13.15
CA VAL A 86 -6.51 -2.65 12.26
C VAL A 86 -7.87 -2.82 11.59
N MET A 87 -8.16 -4.02 11.07
CA MET A 87 -9.45 -4.29 10.41
C MET A 87 -10.63 -4.20 11.38
N ALA A 88 -10.42 -4.43 12.66
CA ALA A 88 -11.45 -4.32 13.70
C ALA A 88 -11.54 -2.90 14.28
N ASP A 89 -10.62 -2.01 13.93
CA ASP A 89 -10.61 -0.65 14.48
C ASP A 89 -11.68 0.21 13.79
N PRO A 90 -12.59 0.85 14.55
CA PRO A 90 -13.64 1.68 13.95
C PRO A 90 -13.10 2.85 13.11
N ARG A 91 -11.90 3.35 13.43
CA ARG A 91 -11.28 4.44 12.68
C ARG A 91 -11.01 4.08 11.22
N LEU A 92 -10.61 2.82 10.96
CA LEU A 92 -10.36 2.37 9.59
C LEU A 92 -11.64 2.41 8.76
N LYS A 93 -12.74 1.91 9.32
CA LYS A 93 -14.04 1.93 8.65
C LYS A 93 -14.48 3.35 8.34
N GLU A 94 -14.34 4.26 9.29
CA GLU A 94 -14.67 5.68 9.11
C GLU A 94 -13.84 6.32 8.00
N MET A 95 -12.52 6.07 8.00
CA MET A 95 -11.61 6.64 7.02
C MET A 95 -11.81 6.09 5.61
N THR A 96 -12.31 4.87 5.49
CA THR A 96 -12.51 4.19 4.21
C THR A 96 -13.97 4.17 3.77
N ASP A 97 -14.84 4.90 4.45
CA ASP A 97 -16.24 5.04 4.06
C ASP A 97 -16.33 5.91 2.81
N GLY A 98 -17.19 5.52 1.87
CA GLY A 98 -17.33 6.20 0.60
C GLY A 98 -16.38 5.69 -0.49
N PRO A 99 -16.41 6.31 -1.69
CA PRO A 99 -15.58 5.85 -2.80
C PRO A 99 -14.11 6.12 -2.52
N PRO A 100 -13.23 5.11 -2.73
CA PRO A 100 -11.81 5.30 -2.50
C PRO A 100 -11.19 6.21 -3.59
N PRO A 101 -10.07 6.88 -3.29
CA PRO A 101 -9.37 7.72 -4.27
C PRO A 101 -8.57 6.91 -5.31
N PHE A 102 -8.77 5.60 -5.37
CA PHE A 102 -8.11 4.69 -6.32
C PHE A 102 -9.02 3.49 -6.60
N ASP A 103 -8.71 2.75 -7.67
CA ASP A 103 -9.46 1.53 -8.01
C ASP A 103 -8.87 0.31 -7.27
N GLY A 104 -9.56 -0.11 -6.21
CA GLY A 104 -9.13 -1.26 -5.41
C GLY A 104 -9.10 -2.58 -6.15
N LYS A 105 -9.80 -2.71 -7.27
CA LYS A 105 -9.82 -3.97 -8.05
C LYS A 105 -8.49 -4.21 -8.77
N ARG A 106 -7.73 -3.16 -9.05
CA ARG A 106 -6.43 -3.26 -9.72
C ARG A 106 -5.26 -3.20 -8.77
N LEU A 107 -5.51 -3.02 -7.47
CA LEU A 107 -4.49 -3.08 -6.44
C LEU A 107 -3.90 -4.49 -6.40
N ILE A 108 -2.57 -4.59 -6.43
CA ILE A 108 -1.89 -5.86 -6.17
C ILE A 108 -1.13 -5.75 -4.84
N TYR A 109 -1.15 -6.82 -4.08
CA TYR A 109 -0.46 -6.83 -2.78
C TYR A 109 -0.16 -8.26 -2.36
N GLY A 110 0.77 -8.39 -1.43
CA GLY A 110 1.11 -9.70 -0.87
C GLY A 110 2.15 -9.56 0.22
N GLY A 111 2.32 -10.63 0.99
CA GLY A 111 3.28 -10.71 2.07
C GLY A 111 4.52 -11.48 1.66
N PHE A 112 5.69 -10.99 2.08
CA PHE A 112 6.99 -11.53 1.69
C PHE A 112 7.89 -11.65 2.91
N GLU A 113 8.63 -12.77 2.98
CA GLU A 113 9.67 -12.97 3.98
C GLU A 113 10.98 -12.35 3.51
N SER A 114 11.79 -11.89 4.46
CA SER A 114 13.14 -11.44 4.13
C SER A 114 13.97 -12.60 3.59
N LEU A 115 14.54 -12.43 2.40
CA LEU A 115 15.43 -13.43 1.78
C LEU A 115 16.89 -13.04 1.93
N VAL A 116 17.21 -11.78 1.71
CA VAL A 116 18.57 -11.26 1.79
C VAL A 116 18.58 -9.94 2.55
N LYS A 117 19.48 -9.84 3.49
CA LYS A 117 19.78 -8.59 4.20
C LYS A 117 21.31 -8.43 4.25
N VAL A 118 21.81 -7.37 3.70
CA VAL A 118 23.25 -7.10 3.65
C VAL A 118 23.61 -5.95 4.56
#